data_1729e94654a328bdd420c8f3b5495a94
#
_entry.id   1729e94654a328bdd420c8f3b5495a94
#
_cell.length_a   1.000
_cell.length_b   1.000
_cell.length_c   1.000
_cell.angle_alpha   90.00
_cell.angle_beta   90.00
_cell.angle_gamma   90.00
#
_symmetry.space_group_name_H-M   'P 1'
#
loop_
_entity.id
_entity.type
_entity.pdbx_description
1 polymer ?
#
loop_
_entity_poly.entity_id
_entity_poly.type
_entity_poly.pdbx_seq_one_letter_code
_entity_poly.pdbx_strand_id
1 'polypeptide(L)'
;GSEGAYDIFDNMVGGGQSKWCCNGPPQNATVEFEEPVSLTHFTITSGNDTPDRDPRDWQIQGSNDGINFEPIFVRASDEVVWTARNQTVRVDLPSASGAYKFIRYEVTRTIVNHQINEIEYFGVPGGGTSFEVTAIDYNPTTEEITITWPSRENKTYSLFFSQDLLSFDADIDDSIPAAAGETTTFTFSNPIPGAQKIFFKVYENEG
;
A
#
# COMPACT_ATOMS: atom_id res chain seq x y z
N GLY A 1 -16.41 0.64 24.74
CA GLY A 1 -15.14 0.22 24.14
C GLY A 1 -14.52 -0.86 24.99
N SER A 2 -13.93 -1.84 24.38
CA SER A 2 -13.38 -3.01 25.08
C SER A 2 -11.85 -3.00 25.10
N GLU A 3 -11.20 -2.00 24.57
CA GLU A 3 -9.74 -1.99 24.35
C GLU A 3 -9.26 -3.25 23.60
N GLY A 4 -10.04 -3.69 22.63
CA GLY A 4 -9.82 -4.94 21.87
C GLY A 4 -9.04 -4.72 20.58
N ALA A 5 -8.72 -5.82 19.88
CA ALA A 5 -7.98 -5.76 18.61
C ALA A 5 -8.71 -5.00 17.50
N TYR A 6 -10.03 -4.86 17.55
CA TYR A 6 -10.80 -4.07 16.58
C TYR A 6 -10.59 -2.57 16.72
N ASP A 7 -10.26 -2.10 17.93
CA ASP A 7 -10.12 -0.67 18.21
C ASP A 7 -8.84 -0.06 17.56
N ILE A 8 -7.94 -0.91 16.98
CA ILE A 8 -6.78 -0.42 16.23
C ILE A 8 -7.05 -0.20 14.74
N PHE A 9 -8.29 -0.39 14.30
CA PHE A 9 -8.75 -0.22 12.91
C PHE A 9 -9.97 0.67 12.81
N ASP A 10 -10.27 1.47 13.84
CA ASP A 10 -11.48 2.30 13.92
C ASP A 10 -11.27 3.74 13.45
N ASN A 11 -10.05 4.08 13.00
CA ASN A 11 -9.62 5.41 12.57
C ASN A 11 -9.79 6.49 13.66
N MET A 12 -9.63 6.08 14.93
CA MET A 12 -9.74 6.96 16.08
C MET A 12 -8.46 7.02 16.87
N VAL A 13 -7.87 8.19 16.99
CA VAL A 13 -6.65 8.42 17.77
C VAL A 13 -6.94 9.26 19.02
N GLY A 14 -6.42 8.83 20.16
CA GLY A 14 -6.45 9.61 21.42
C GLY A 14 -7.62 9.33 22.34
N GLY A 15 -8.52 8.43 22.01
CA GLY A 15 -9.57 7.97 22.94
C GLY A 15 -9.00 7.01 23.99
N GLY A 16 -9.46 7.14 25.23
CA GLY A 16 -9.03 6.23 26.31
C GLY A 16 -9.45 4.78 26.13
N GLN A 17 -10.40 4.53 25.21
CA GLN A 17 -10.94 3.20 24.88
C GLN A 17 -10.78 2.83 23.39
N SER A 18 -10.22 3.72 22.57
CA SER A 18 -9.89 3.47 21.18
C SER A 18 -8.44 3.03 21.08
N LYS A 19 -8.16 1.82 21.58
CA LYS A 19 -6.85 1.20 21.56
C LYS A 19 -6.96 -0.28 21.85
N TRP A 20 -5.99 -1.04 21.44
CA TRP A 20 -5.84 -2.42 21.88
C TRP A 20 -4.91 -2.50 23.09
N CYS A 21 -5.42 -2.99 24.22
CA CYS A 21 -4.75 -3.18 25.50
C CYS A 21 -5.42 -4.35 26.26
N CYS A 22 -4.89 -4.93 27.24
CA CYS A 22 -3.68 -4.87 28.03
C CYS A 22 -3.25 -6.31 28.28
N ASN A 23 -3.27 -7.14 27.24
CA ASN A 23 -2.81 -8.52 27.31
C ASN A 23 -1.29 -8.61 27.11
N GLY A 24 -0.66 -9.60 27.69
CA GLY A 24 0.77 -9.85 27.46
C GLY A 24 1.05 -10.46 26.09
N PRO A 25 2.21 -10.14 25.46
CA PRO A 25 2.62 -10.82 24.24
C PRO A 25 2.82 -12.34 24.44
N PRO A 26 2.74 -13.18 23.38
CA PRO A 26 2.47 -12.76 22.00
C PRO A 26 1.00 -12.42 21.75
N GLN A 27 0.75 -11.43 20.93
CA GLN A 27 -0.58 -11.01 20.46
C GLN A 27 -0.54 -10.74 18.95
N ASN A 28 -1.65 -10.98 18.25
CA ASN A 28 -1.76 -10.62 16.84
C ASN A 28 -3.18 -10.17 16.49
N ALA A 29 -3.26 -9.32 15.47
CA ALA A 29 -4.49 -8.90 14.83
C ALA A 29 -4.35 -9.05 13.32
N THR A 30 -5.33 -9.65 12.67
CA THR A 30 -5.32 -9.94 11.22
C THR A 30 -6.50 -9.26 10.55
N VAL A 31 -6.23 -8.58 9.43
CA VAL A 31 -7.24 -8.05 8.51
C VAL A 31 -7.29 -8.92 7.28
N GLU A 32 -8.49 -9.27 6.83
CA GLU A 32 -8.75 -9.87 5.52
C GLU A 32 -9.26 -8.79 4.58
N PHE A 33 -8.63 -8.65 3.41
CA PHE A 33 -9.05 -7.75 2.34
C PHE A 33 -9.94 -8.51 1.35
N GLU A 34 -10.86 -7.82 0.68
CA GLU A 34 -11.67 -8.42 -0.39
C GLU A 34 -10.78 -8.93 -1.52
N GLU A 35 -9.81 -8.09 -1.95
CA GLU A 35 -8.80 -8.42 -2.93
C GLU A 35 -7.40 -8.37 -2.29
N PRO A 36 -6.43 -9.18 -2.75
CA PRO A 36 -5.06 -9.09 -2.28
C PRO A 36 -4.49 -7.67 -2.44
N VAL A 37 -3.70 -7.21 -1.48
CA VAL A 37 -3.06 -5.89 -1.51
C VAL A 37 -1.54 -6.01 -1.38
N SER A 38 -0.81 -5.19 -2.14
CA SER A 38 0.63 -5.00 -1.97
C SER A 38 0.85 -3.74 -1.15
N LEU A 39 1.39 -3.89 0.06
CA LEU A 39 1.68 -2.75 0.93
C LEU A 39 2.88 -1.96 0.42
N THR A 40 2.76 -0.64 0.44
CA THR A 40 3.87 0.29 0.21
C THR A 40 4.37 0.91 1.50
N HIS A 41 3.48 1.14 2.45
CA HIS A 41 3.77 1.66 3.78
C HIS A 41 2.61 1.35 4.73
N PHE A 42 2.83 1.60 6.00
CA PHE A 42 1.79 1.58 7.02
C PHE A 42 2.02 2.68 8.04
N THR A 43 0.99 3.05 8.79
CA THR A 43 1.12 3.90 9.97
C THR A 43 0.85 3.08 11.22
N ILE A 44 1.50 3.45 12.33
CA ILE A 44 1.25 2.85 13.63
C ILE A 44 1.26 3.94 14.71
N THR A 45 0.26 3.92 15.60
CA THR A 45 0.04 4.95 16.60
C THR A 45 0.24 4.40 18.01
N SER A 46 1.04 5.08 18.82
CA SER A 46 1.25 4.70 20.22
C SER A 46 -0.01 4.84 21.06
N GLY A 47 -0.12 4.07 22.11
CA GLY A 47 -1.17 4.24 23.09
C GLY A 47 -1.15 5.60 23.79
N ASN A 48 -2.21 5.89 24.54
CA ASN A 48 -2.40 7.18 25.24
C ASN A 48 -1.64 7.30 26.56
N ASP A 49 -1.16 6.20 27.13
CA ASP A 49 -0.50 6.14 28.43
C ASP A 49 0.77 5.25 28.39
N THR A 50 1.20 4.74 29.47
CA THR A 50 2.24 3.75 29.82
C THR A 50 3.17 3.32 28.67
N PRO A 51 4.32 4.02 28.46
CA PRO A 51 5.28 3.68 27.38
C PRO A 51 5.86 2.26 27.47
N ASP A 52 5.88 1.63 28.63
CA ASP A 52 6.38 0.27 28.81
C ASP A 52 5.49 -0.80 28.14
N ARG A 53 4.31 -0.40 27.69
CA ARG A 53 3.38 -1.22 26.89
C ARG A 53 3.63 -1.15 25.39
N ASP A 54 4.46 -0.21 24.94
CA ASP A 54 4.77 -0.08 23.53
C ASP A 54 5.53 -1.30 23.00
N PRO A 55 5.19 -1.76 21.77
CA PRO A 55 5.88 -2.88 21.13
C PRO A 55 7.38 -2.64 20.95
N ARG A 56 8.16 -3.66 21.29
CA ARG A 56 9.62 -3.72 21.12
C ARG A 56 9.98 -4.64 19.96
N ASP A 57 9.50 -5.89 20.01
CA ASP A 57 9.63 -6.83 18.93
C ASP A 57 8.23 -7.09 18.34
N TRP A 58 8.10 -6.73 17.09
CA TRP A 58 6.85 -6.85 16.37
C TRP A 58 7.08 -6.91 14.86
N GLN A 59 6.08 -7.36 14.13
CA GLN A 59 6.17 -7.50 12.69
C GLN A 59 4.81 -7.29 12.01
N ILE A 60 4.88 -6.92 10.72
CA ILE A 60 3.78 -7.00 9.78
C ILE A 60 4.04 -8.22 8.90
N GLN A 61 3.05 -9.07 8.75
CA GLN A 61 3.11 -10.29 7.98
C GLN A 61 2.01 -10.32 6.93
N GLY A 62 2.25 -11.02 5.82
CA GLY A 62 1.28 -11.27 4.77
C GLY A 62 0.97 -12.76 4.60
N SER A 63 -0.26 -13.07 4.18
CA SER A 63 -0.70 -14.42 3.84
C SER A 63 -1.77 -14.39 2.76
N ASN A 64 -1.86 -15.46 1.95
CA ASN A 64 -2.94 -15.66 0.99
C ASN A 64 -3.92 -16.76 1.40
N ASP A 65 -3.58 -17.56 2.42
CA ASP A 65 -4.43 -18.65 2.93
C ASP A 65 -4.93 -18.41 4.37
N GLY A 66 -4.47 -17.33 5.03
CA GLY A 66 -4.80 -17.00 6.42
C GLY A 66 -4.15 -17.92 7.47
N ILE A 67 -3.29 -18.84 7.05
CA ILE A 67 -2.63 -19.84 7.88
C ILE A 67 -1.12 -19.65 7.88
N ASN A 68 -0.53 -19.59 6.68
CA ASN A 68 0.90 -19.43 6.49
C ASN A 68 1.22 -17.96 6.27
N PHE A 69 1.90 -17.36 7.23
CA PHE A 69 2.26 -15.95 7.21
C PHE A 69 3.76 -15.76 7.00
N GLU A 70 4.13 -14.83 6.10
CA GLU A 70 5.52 -14.42 5.84
C GLU A 70 5.73 -12.97 6.24
N PRO A 71 6.93 -12.63 6.73
CA PRO A 71 7.21 -11.28 7.18
C PRO A 71 7.30 -10.30 6.02
N ILE A 72 6.57 -9.18 6.12
CA ILE A 72 6.67 -8.00 5.27
C ILE A 72 7.62 -6.97 5.91
N PHE A 73 7.49 -6.80 7.21
CA PHE A 73 8.30 -5.88 8.02
C PHE A 73 8.58 -6.50 9.36
N VAL A 74 9.82 -6.40 9.83
CA VAL A 74 10.24 -6.91 11.14
C VAL A 74 10.98 -5.81 11.90
N ARG A 75 10.58 -5.61 13.14
CA ARG A 75 11.29 -4.79 14.10
C ARG A 75 11.61 -5.60 15.35
N ALA A 76 12.87 -5.56 15.74
CA ALA A 76 13.35 -6.08 17.03
C ALA A 76 14.31 -5.03 17.63
N SER A 77 13.89 -4.33 18.69
CA SER A 77 14.66 -3.22 19.26
C SER A 77 14.23 -2.95 20.68
N ASP A 78 15.18 -2.57 21.54
CA ASP A 78 14.88 -2.07 22.88
C ASP A 78 14.33 -0.64 22.87
N GLU A 79 14.49 0.08 21.75
CA GLU A 79 13.92 1.41 21.57
C GLU A 79 12.55 1.30 20.89
N VAL A 80 11.59 2.13 21.32
CA VAL A 80 10.31 2.30 20.64
C VAL A 80 10.43 3.31 19.51
N VAL A 81 9.48 3.28 18.58
CA VAL A 81 9.46 4.22 17.45
C VAL A 81 8.87 5.59 17.82
N TRP A 82 8.21 5.68 18.97
CA TRP A 82 7.48 6.87 19.39
C TRP A 82 8.25 7.67 20.46
N THR A 83 8.13 8.98 20.36
CA THR A 83 8.67 9.94 21.34
C THR A 83 7.57 10.61 22.18
N ALA A 84 6.30 10.42 21.78
CA ALA A 84 5.14 10.98 22.46
C ALA A 84 3.98 9.97 22.47
N ARG A 85 2.96 10.24 23.30
CA ARG A 85 1.72 9.46 23.32
C ARG A 85 0.77 9.91 22.23
N ASN A 86 -0.08 8.96 21.74
CA ASN A 86 -0.95 9.16 20.59
C ASN A 86 -0.20 9.68 19.36
N GLN A 87 1.04 9.32 19.22
CA GLN A 87 1.87 9.70 18.09
C GLN A 87 1.75 8.66 17.01
N THR A 88 1.36 9.10 15.82
CA THR A 88 1.37 8.29 14.61
C THR A 88 2.73 8.38 13.93
N VAL A 89 3.31 7.24 13.60
CA VAL A 89 4.56 7.12 12.84
C VAL A 89 4.27 6.36 11.56
N ARG A 90 4.74 6.91 10.44
CA ARG A 90 4.73 6.24 9.14
C ARG A 90 5.99 5.40 8.97
N VAL A 91 5.81 4.19 8.47
CA VAL A 91 6.88 3.26 8.11
C VAL A 91 6.76 2.93 6.63
N ASP A 92 7.70 3.43 5.83
CA ASP A 92 7.79 3.11 4.41
C ASP A 92 8.51 1.78 4.23
N LEU A 93 8.01 0.92 3.35
CA LEU A 93 8.69 -0.30 2.95
C LEU A 93 9.74 0.04 1.87
N PRO A 94 10.90 -0.64 1.85
CA PRO A 94 11.94 -0.37 0.84
C PRO A 94 11.46 -0.67 -0.60
N SER A 95 10.49 -1.55 -0.74
CA SER A 95 9.75 -1.86 -1.97
C SER A 95 8.33 -2.28 -1.57
N ALA A 96 7.38 -2.23 -2.52
CA ALA A 96 6.06 -2.79 -2.28
C ALA A 96 6.17 -4.28 -1.90
N SER A 97 5.34 -4.73 -0.98
CA SER A 97 5.30 -6.15 -0.58
C SER A 97 4.76 -7.02 -1.73
N GLY A 98 4.86 -8.34 -1.57
CA GLY A 98 3.99 -9.26 -2.30
C GLY A 98 2.50 -8.92 -2.07
N ALA A 99 1.63 -9.47 -2.92
CA ALA A 99 0.20 -9.33 -2.75
C ALA A 99 -0.33 -10.34 -1.75
N TYR A 100 -1.01 -9.84 -0.73
CA TYR A 100 -1.57 -10.67 0.33
C TYR A 100 -3.03 -10.35 0.58
N LYS A 101 -3.83 -11.40 0.72
CA LYS A 101 -5.23 -11.28 1.10
C LYS A 101 -5.40 -11.00 2.60
N PHE A 102 -4.44 -11.45 3.41
CA PHE A 102 -4.42 -11.29 4.85
C PHE A 102 -3.17 -10.52 5.26
N ILE A 103 -3.34 -9.46 6.03
CA ILE A 103 -2.24 -8.72 6.66
C ILE A 103 -2.40 -8.84 8.16
N ARG A 104 -1.31 -9.21 8.84
CA ARG A 104 -1.26 -9.41 10.29
C ARG A 104 -0.24 -8.48 10.93
N TYR A 105 -0.67 -7.77 11.95
CA TYR A 105 0.23 -7.23 12.96
C TYR A 105 0.45 -8.28 14.05
N GLU A 106 1.69 -8.56 14.39
CA GLU A 106 2.06 -9.44 15.49
C GLU A 106 3.08 -8.76 16.39
N VAL A 107 2.85 -8.81 17.71
CA VAL A 107 3.79 -8.34 18.73
C VAL A 107 4.24 -9.54 19.58
N THR A 108 5.54 -9.67 19.75
CA THR A 108 6.16 -10.77 20.52
C THR A 108 6.83 -10.31 21.79
N ARG A 109 7.16 -9.00 21.92
CA ARG A 109 7.79 -8.46 23.14
C ARG A 109 7.37 -7.03 23.43
N THR A 110 7.10 -6.78 24.71
CA THR A 110 6.93 -5.48 25.38
C THR A 110 7.65 -5.54 26.72
N ILE A 111 7.71 -4.44 27.49
CA ILE A 111 8.23 -4.49 28.87
C ILE A 111 7.18 -5.06 29.83
N VAL A 112 5.93 -4.64 29.65
CA VAL A 112 4.78 -5.13 30.43
C VAL A 112 3.71 -5.68 29.48
N ASN A 113 2.48 -5.25 29.58
CA ASN A 113 1.41 -5.63 28.66
C ASN A 113 1.58 -4.91 27.31
N HIS A 114 0.91 -5.41 26.26
CA HIS A 114 0.87 -4.75 24.96
C HIS A 114 -0.16 -3.62 24.91
N GLN A 115 0.17 -2.56 24.14
CA GLN A 115 -0.74 -1.47 23.81
C GLN A 115 -0.32 -0.80 22.50
N ILE A 116 -1.28 -0.60 21.57
CA ILE A 116 -1.23 0.36 20.46
C ILE A 116 -2.59 1.02 20.29
N ASN A 117 -2.62 2.21 19.70
CA ASN A 117 -3.87 2.95 19.48
C ASN A 117 -4.47 2.65 18.12
N GLU A 118 -3.70 2.74 17.05
CA GLU A 118 -4.16 2.60 15.67
C GLU A 118 -3.09 2.00 14.78
N ILE A 119 -3.49 1.26 13.75
CA ILE A 119 -2.66 0.83 12.64
C ILE A 119 -3.44 0.94 11.34
N GLU A 120 -2.82 1.53 10.31
CA GLU A 120 -3.42 1.68 9.00
C GLU A 120 -2.48 1.11 7.95
N TYR A 121 -3.02 0.40 6.98
CA TYR A 121 -2.29 -0.22 5.87
C TYR A 121 -2.54 0.54 4.57
N PHE A 122 -1.46 0.87 3.85
CA PHE A 122 -1.50 1.60 2.59
C PHE A 122 -0.80 0.78 1.51
N GLY A 123 -1.47 0.63 0.37
CA GLY A 123 -0.97 -0.19 -0.71
C GLY A 123 -1.81 -0.11 -1.96
N VAL A 124 -1.53 -0.97 -2.91
CA VAL A 124 -2.26 -1.09 -4.17
C VAL A 124 -3.03 -2.42 -4.21
N PRO A 125 -4.32 -2.41 -4.55
CA PRO A 125 -5.10 -3.62 -4.75
C PRO A 125 -4.55 -4.49 -5.89
N GLY A 126 -4.80 -5.81 -5.82
CA GLY A 126 -4.54 -6.73 -6.93
C GLY A 126 -3.11 -7.23 -7.06
N GLY A 127 -2.25 -7.00 -6.08
CA GLY A 127 -0.90 -7.59 -6.10
C GLY A 127 0.05 -7.03 -7.14
N GLY A 128 -0.22 -5.84 -7.61
CA GLY A 128 0.71 -5.16 -8.48
C GLY A 128 1.95 -4.73 -7.72
N THR A 129 3.13 -5.21 -8.13
CA THR A 129 4.26 -4.31 -8.22
C THR A 129 3.69 -2.97 -8.66
N SER A 130 4.06 -1.85 -8.01
CA SER A 130 3.55 -0.53 -8.39
C SER A 130 3.44 -0.47 -9.91
N PHE A 131 2.21 -0.27 -10.42
CA PHE A 131 1.98 -0.22 -11.85
C PHE A 131 2.49 1.14 -12.29
N GLU A 132 3.79 1.21 -12.51
CA GLU A 132 4.46 2.44 -12.93
C GLU A 132 4.74 2.38 -14.42
N VAL A 133 4.44 3.49 -15.08
CA VAL A 133 4.98 3.74 -16.41
C VAL A 133 6.49 3.77 -16.28
N THR A 134 7.17 2.84 -16.96
CA THR A 134 8.63 2.69 -16.86
C THR A 134 9.38 3.55 -17.86
N ALA A 135 8.71 3.94 -18.96
CA ALA A 135 9.29 4.86 -19.96
C ALA A 135 8.20 5.65 -20.67
N ILE A 136 8.52 6.90 -21.02
CA ILE A 136 7.75 7.75 -21.93
C ILE A 136 8.75 8.37 -22.91
N ASP A 137 8.54 8.08 -24.20
CA ASP A 137 9.33 8.65 -25.29
C ASP A 137 8.43 9.50 -26.20
N TYR A 138 8.94 10.66 -26.62
CA TYR A 138 8.26 11.54 -27.56
C TYR A 138 9.11 11.77 -28.81
N ASN A 139 8.53 11.49 -29.98
CA ASN A 139 9.14 11.79 -31.26
C ASN A 139 8.60 13.12 -31.82
N PRO A 140 9.40 14.19 -31.79
CA PRO A 140 8.93 15.51 -32.25
C PRO A 140 8.74 15.63 -33.78
N THR A 141 9.22 14.65 -34.55
CA THR A 141 9.06 14.65 -36.01
C THR A 141 7.74 14.03 -36.44
N THR A 142 7.32 12.97 -35.77
CA THR A 142 6.05 12.27 -36.05
C THR A 142 4.94 12.69 -35.10
N GLU A 143 5.26 13.47 -34.07
CA GLU A 143 4.37 13.82 -32.96
C GLU A 143 3.77 12.58 -32.24
N GLU A 144 4.51 11.46 -32.25
CA GLU A 144 4.10 10.23 -31.59
C GLU A 144 4.67 10.15 -30.16
N ILE A 145 3.87 9.59 -29.26
CA ILE A 145 4.24 9.28 -27.90
C ILE A 145 4.23 7.78 -27.72
N THR A 146 5.30 7.24 -27.13
CA THR A 146 5.40 5.83 -26.78
C THR A 146 5.47 5.69 -25.28
N ILE A 147 4.60 4.90 -24.68
CA ILE A 147 4.56 4.63 -23.25
C ILE A 147 4.80 3.14 -23.03
N THR A 148 5.64 2.82 -22.01
CA THR A 148 5.98 1.45 -21.64
C THR A 148 5.65 1.22 -20.18
N TRP A 149 5.04 0.07 -19.86
CA TRP A 149 4.68 -0.36 -18.51
C TRP A 149 4.82 -1.87 -18.32
N PRO A 150 4.87 -2.38 -17.08
CA PRO A 150 4.89 -3.82 -16.82
C PRO A 150 3.66 -4.52 -17.41
N SER A 151 3.89 -5.64 -18.09
CA SER A 151 2.83 -6.45 -18.73
C SER A 151 2.40 -7.58 -17.82
N ARG A 152 1.10 -7.88 -17.80
CA ARG A 152 0.54 -9.06 -17.13
C ARG A 152 -0.22 -9.89 -18.13
N GLU A 153 0.12 -11.17 -18.20
CA GLU A 153 -0.50 -12.11 -19.13
C GLU A 153 -2.02 -12.13 -19.01
N ASN A 154 -2.72 -12.14 -20.13
CA ASN A 154 -4.18 -12.15 -20.24
C ASN A 154 -4.90 -10.90 -19.71
N LYS A 155 -4.18 -9.78 -19.51
CA LYS A 155 -4.79 -8.50 -19.15
C LYS A 155 -4.94 -7.58 -20.36
N THR A 156 -5.82 -6.61 -20.21
CA THR A 156 -5.92 -5.42 -21.09
C THR A 156 -5.71 -4.17 -20.25
N TYR A 157 -5.37 -3.09 -20.93
CA TYR A 157 -5.07 -1.82 -20.28
C TYR A 157 -5.85 -0.69 -20.92
N SER A 158 -6.18 0.32 -20.13
CA SER A 158 -6.74 1.59 -20.60
C SER A 158 -5.72 2.70 -20.37
N LEU A 159 -5.54 3.56 -21.34
CA LEU A 159 -4.62 4.70 -21.30
C LEU A 159 -5.42 6.00 -21.37
N PHE A 160 -5.27 6.84 -20.37
CA PHE A 160 -5.89 8.14 -20.24
C PHE A 160 -4.86 9.25 -20.22
N PHE A 161 -5.31 10.48 -20.55
CA PHE A 161 -4.46 11.66 -20.40
C PHE A 161 -5.19 12.79 -19.67
N SER A 162 -4.37 13.72 -19.15
CA SER A 162 -4.81 14.94 -18.47
C SER A 162 -3.84 16.09 -18.73
N GLN A 163 -4.31 17.33 -18.63
CA GLN A 163 -3.47 18.53 -18.71
C GLN A 163 -3.17 19.16 -17.34
N ASP A 164 -3.94 18.79 -16.31
CA ASP A 164 -3.92 19.46 -15.00
C ASP A 164 -3.76 18.51 -13.81
N LEU A 165 -3.74 17.18 -14.03
CA LEU A 165 -3.72 16.13 -13.00
C LEU A 165 -5.01 16.04 -12.15
N LEU A 166 -6.03 16.84 -12.42
CA LEU A 166 -7.25 16.85 -11.62
C LEU A 166 -8.28 15.83 -12.13
N SER A 167 -8.33 15.62 -13.45
CA SER A 167 -9.17 14.60 -14.06
C SER A 167 -8.40 13.87 -15.17
N PHE A 168 -8.75 12.59 -15.37
CA PHE A 168 -8.26 11.73 -16.43
C PHE A 168 -9.47 11.15 -17.20
N ASP A 169 -10.35 12.04 -17.67
CA ASP A 169 -11.63 11.67 -18.28
C ASP A 169 -11.52 11.41 -19.80
N ALA A 170 -10.39 11.81 -20.40
CA ALA A 170 -10.14 11.61 -21.81
C ALA A 170 -9.28 10.37 -22.05
N ASP A 171 -9.86 9.35 -22.65
CA ASP A 171 -9.19 8.12 -23.03
C ASP A 171 -8.43 8.27 -24.37
N ILE A 172 -7.33 7.54 -24.48
CA ILE A 172 -6.59 7.35 -25.72
C ILE A 172 -6.97 5.99 -26.31
N ASP A 173 -7.03 4.98 -25.46
CA ASP A 173 -7.44 3.61 -25.80
C ASP A 173 -7.87 2.88 -24.51
N ASP A 174 -8.94 2.11 -24.57
CA ASP A 174 -9.52 1.39 -23.42
C ASP A 174 -9.34 -0.12 -23.47
N SER A 175 -8.62 -0.63 -24.50
CA SER A 175 -8.52 -2.07 -24.75
C SER A 175 -7.15 -2.53 -25.25
N ILE A 176 -6.07 -1.89 -24.78
CA ILE A 176 -4.70 -2.24 -25.14
C ILE A 176 -4.36 -3.62 -24.59
N PRO A 177 -4.09 -4.64 -25.44
CA PRO A 177 -3.77 -5.97 -24.94
C PRO A 177 -2.38 -6.02 -24.31
N ALA A 178 -2.22 -6.88 -23.29
CA ALA A 178 -0.91 -7.21 -22.74
C ALA A 178 0.00 -7.80 -23.81
N ALA A 179 1.24 -7.33 -23.89
CA ALA A 179 2.25 -7.95 -24.72
C ALA A 179 2.71 -9.30 -24.15
N ALA A 180 3.17 -10.19 -25.02
CA ALA A 180 3.78 -11.46 -24.60
C ALA A 180 5.20 -11.20 -24.08
N GLY A 181 5.33 -10.72 -22.84
CA GLY A 181 6.61 -10.39 -22.21
C GLY A 181 6.41 -9.64 -20.90
N GLU A 182 7.51 -9.16 -20.33
CA GLU A 182 7.47 -8.45 -19.05
C GLU A 182 6.94 -7.02 -19.14
N THR A 183 6.88 -6.45 -20.37
CA THR A 183 6.44 -5.07 -20.59
C THR A 183 5.49 -4.97 -21.79
N THR A 184 4.51 -4.09 -21.68
CA THR A 184 3.67 -3.62 -22.78
C THR A 184 4.15 -2.25 -23.21
N THR A 185 4.28 -2.04 -24.52
CA THR A 185 4.63 -0.75 -25.12
C THR A 185 3.51 -0.36 -26.07
N PHE A 186 3.02 0.87 -25.96
CA PHE A 186 1.97 1.41 -26.81
C PHE A 186 2.36 2.77 -27.36
N THR A 187 2.21 2.93 -28.69
CA THR A 187 2.54 4.16 -29.43
C THR A 187 1.27 4.76 -30.01
N PHE A 188 1.09 6.06 -29.82
CA PHE A 188 -0.07 6.82 -30.27
C PHE A 188 0.31 8.24 -30.66
N SER A 189 -0.52 8.90 -31.45
CA SER A 189 -0.33 10.29 -31.81
C SER A 189 -0.58 11.19 -30.60
N ASN A 190 0.20 12.27 -30.47
CA ASN A 190 0.01 13.25 -29.40
C ASN A 190 -1.44 13.77 -29.39
N PRO A 191 -2.22 13.54 -28.32
CA PRO A 191 -3.62 13.93 -28.27
C PRO A 191 -3.83 15.44 -28.24
N ILE A 192 -2.80 16.21 -27.87
CA ILE A 192 -2.85 17.69 -27.78
C ILE A 192 -1.57 18.29 -28.34
N PRO A 193 -1.44 18.40 -29.67
CA PRO A 193 -0.28 19.04 -30.28
C PRO A 193 -0.07 20.47 -29.76
N GLY A 194 1.17 20.79 -29.40
CA GLY A 194 1.53 22.09 -28.86
C GLY A 194 1.29 22.29 -27.36
N ALA A 195 0.74 21.32 -26.65
CA ALA A 195 0.65 21.40 -25.18
C ALA A 195 2.04 21.36 -24.53
N GLN A 196 2.25 22.22 -23.52
CA GLN A 196 3.51 22.24 -22.77
C GLN A 196 3.64 21.13 -21.75
N LYS A 197 2.51 20.55 -21.31
CA LYS A 197 2.44 19.46 -20.34
C LYS A 197 1.25 18.57 -20.68
N ILE A 198 1.50 17.27 -20.66
CA ILE A 198 0.47 16.22 -20.73
C ILE A 198 0.87 15.17 -19.70
N PHE A 199 -0.10 14.71 -18.94
CA PHE A 199 0.05 13.64 -17.97
C PHE A 199 -0.69 12.41 -18.48
N PHE A 200 -0.12 11.24 -18.25
CA PHE A 200 -0.70 9.98 -18.68
C PHE A 200 -0.96 9.08 -17.49
N LYS A 201 -2.01 8.29 -17.57
CA LYS A 201 -2.35 7.28 -16.57
C LYS A 201 -2.79 6.00 -17.28
N VAL A 202 -2.17 4.91 -16.91
CA VAL A 202 -2.50 3.57 -17.39
C VAL A 202 -3.26 2.83 -16.30
N TYR A 203 -4.33 2.15 -16.66
CA TYR A 203 -5.09 1.27 -15.80
C TYR A 203 -5.04 -0.15 -16.34
N GLU A 204 -4.92 -1.13 -15.46
CA GLU A 204 -5.19 -2.51 -15.79
C GLU A 204 -6.70 -2.75 -15.70
N ASN A 205 -7.30 -3.29 -16.75
CA ASN A 205 -8.72 -3.57 -16.77
C ASN A 205 -9.01 -4.89 -16.04
N GLU A 206 -10.09 -4.91 -15.29
CA GLU A 206 -10.61 -6.13 -14.71
C GLU A 206 -11.08 -7.07 -15.84
N GLY A 207 -10.65 -8.33 -15.80
CA GLY A 207 -11.00 -9.34 -16.78
C GLY A 207 -12.20 -10.16 -16.36
#